data_20eb68f8ff385b5b7cfe85ac43ccb7f7
#
_entry.id   20eb68f8ff385b5b7cfe85ac43ccb7f7
#
_cell.length_a   1.000
_cell.length_b   1.000
_cell.length_c   1.000
_cell.angle_alpha   90.00
_cell.angle_beta   90.00
_cell.angle_gamma   90.00
#
_symmetry.space_group_name_H-M   'P 1'
#
loop_
_entity.id
_entity.type
_entity.pdbx_description
1 polymer ?
#
loop_
_entity_poly.entity_id
_entity_poly.type
_entity_poly.pdbx_seq_one_letter_code
_entity_poly.pdbx_strand_id
1 'polypeptide(L)'
;GGMVKRVALARALALDPDILFLDEPTAGLDPIGAAAFDSLIRTLRDALNLTVFLVTHDLDTLYTLCDRVAVLSQKKVLVVDTLDKVAATDDGWIQAYFHGPRGRAAYQAAAINSGERL
;
A
#
# COMPACT_ATOMS: atom_id res chain seq x y z
N GLY A 1 8.27 7.12 -16.30
CA GLY A 1 7.93 6.47 -15.09
C GLY A 1 7.41 7.39 -13.99
N GLY A 2 8.27 7.77 -13.06
CA GLY A 2 7.87 8.53 -11.87
C GLY A 2 7.27 9.90 -12.17
N MET A 3 7.78 10.59 -13.17
CA MET A 3 7.27 11.90 -13.57
C MET A 3 5.82 11.80 -14.10
N VAL A 4 5.55 10.81 -14.94
CA VAL A 4 4.19 10.58 -15.48
C VAL A 4 3.20 10.27 -14.35
N LYS A 5 3.60 9.45 -13.38
CA LYS A 5 2.76 9.12 -12.23
C LYS A 5 2.50 10.33 -11.33
N ARG A 6 3.50 11.19 -11.13
CA ARG A 6 3.34 12.43 -10.36
C ARG A 6 2.43 13.43 -11.04
N VAL A 7 2.51 13.56 -12.35
CA VAL A 7 1.58 14.41 -13.12
C VAL A 7 0.15 13.88 -13.01
N ALA A 8 -0.04 12.57 -13.15
CA ALA A 8 -1.37 11.95 -12.99
C ALA A 8 -1.94 12.20 -11.60
N LEU A 9 -1.13 12.08 -10.56
CA LEU A 9 -1.51 12.36 -9.18
C LEU A 9 -1.89 13.83 -8.99
N ALA A 10 -1.09 14.76 -9.48
CA ALA A 10 -1.37 16.19 -9.42
C ALA A 10 -2.69 16.53 -10.13
N ARG A 11 -2.94 15.93 -11.27
CA ARG A 11 -4.18 16.08 -12.03
C ARG A 11 -5.40 15.61 -11.24
N ALA A 12 -5.30 14.47 -10.58
CA ALA A 12 -6.38 13.93 -9.74
C ALA A 12 -6.66 14.88 -8.56
N LEU A 13 -5.61 15.40 -7.91
CA LEU A 13 -5.72 16.29 -6.76
C LEU A 13 -6.22 17.68 -7.12
N ALA A 14 -6.08 18.12 -8.37
CA ALA A 14 -6.57 19.42 -8.83
C ALA A 14 -8.09 19.58 -8.71
N LEU A 15 -8.83 18.47 -8.64
CA LEU A 15 -10.28 18.46 -8.43
C LEU A 15 -10.69 18.54 -6.96
N ASP A 16 -9.73 18.66 -6.04
CA ASP A 16 -9.94 18.72 -4.59
C ASP A 16 -10.82 17.57 -4.07
N PRO A 17 -10.43 16.30 -4.33
CA PRO A 17 -11.25 15.15 -3.97
C PRO A 17 -11.19 14.84 -2.48
N ASP A 18 -12.26 14.23 -1.94
CA ASP A 18 -12.25 13.63 -0.61
C ASP A 18 -11.68 12.22 -0.64
N ILE A 19 -11.86 11.53 -1.76
CA ILE A 19 -11.40 10.15 -1.96
C ILE A 19 -10.50 10.10 -3.19
N LEU A 20 -9.33 9.52 -3.05
CA LEU A 20 -8.38 9.28 -4.13
C LEU A 20 -8.32 7.79 -4.43
N PHE A 21 -8.57 7.42 -5.68
CA PHE A 21 -8.46 6.05 -6.17
C PHE A 21 -7.14 5.86 -6.92
N LEU A 22 -6.38 4.85 -6.52
CA LEU A 22 -5.09 4.52 -7.13
C LEU A 22 -5.08 3.04 -7.54
N ASP A 23 -4.73 2.78 -8.79
CA ASP A 23 -4.61 1.42 -9.31
C ASP A 23 -3.15 1.12 -9.63
N GLU A 24 -2.55 0.21 -8.87
CA GLU A 24 -1.14 -0.19 -9.00
C GLU A 24 -0.21 1.02 -9.10
N PRO A 25 -0.20 1.92 -8.10
CA PRO A 25 0.45 3.23 -8.25
C PRO A 25 1.97 3.15 -8.41
N THR A 26 2.61 2.09 -7.94
CA THR A 26 4.07 1.91 -8.05
C THR A 26 4.50 0.99 -9.19
N ALA A 27 3.57 0.48 -9.98
CA ALA A 27 3.89 -0.41 -11.09
C ALA A 27 4.82 0.28 -12.09
N GLY A 28 5.86 -0.44 -12.51
CA GLY A 28 6.85 0.06 -13.46
C GLY A 28 7.92 0.98 -12.87
N LEU A 29 7.87 1.27 -11.58
CA LEU A 29 8.91 2.02 -10.88
C LEU A 29 9.97 1.07 -10.31
N ASP A 30 11.22 1.53 -10.26
CA ASP A 30 12.25 0.85 -9.50
C ASP A 30 11.95 0.94 -7.99
N PRO A 31 12.64 0.15 -7.13
CA PRO A 31 12.36 0.15 -5.69
C PRO A 31 12.52 1.51 -5.01
N ILE A 32 13.49 2.30 -5.43
CA ILE A 32 13.74 3.64 -4.86
C ILE A 32 12.64 4.60 -5.27
N GLY A 33 12.27 4.60 -6.55
CA GLY A 33 11.17 5.41 -7.08
C GLY A 33 9.82 5.03 -6.49
N ALA A 34 9.57 3.73 -6.30
CA ALA A 34 8.36 3.23 -5.67
C ALA A 34 8.23 3.71 -4.22
N ALA A 35 9.31 3.60 -3.43
CA ALA A 35 9.33 4.07 -2.05
C ALA A 35 9.11 5.58 -1.97
N ALA A 36 9.73 6.37 -2.86
CA ALA A 36 9.52 7.81 -2.93
C ALA A 36 8.07 8.17 -3.28
N PHE A 37 7.45 7.44 -4.17
CA PHE A 37 6.05 7.65 -4.55
C PHE A 37 5.09 7.30 -3.41
N ASP A 38 5.31 6.19 -2.72
CA ASP A 38 4.54 5.81 -1.53
C ASP A 38 4.63 6.88 -0.44
N SER A 39 5.82 7.41 -0.18
CA SER A 39 6.04 8.49 0.79
C SER A 39 5.31 9.77 0.38
N LEU A 40 5.31 10.10 -0.90
CA LEU A 40 4.58 11.25 -1.43
C LEU A 40 3.07 11.12 -1.21
N ILE A 41 2.50 9.97 -1.53
CA ILE A 41 1.07 9.70 -1.31
C ILE A 41 0.74 9.81 0.18
N ARG A 42 1.56 9.24 1.04
CA ARG A 42 1.37 9.32 2.50
C ARG A 42 1.37 10.75 3.00
N THR A 43 2.32 11.55 2.55
CA THR A 43 2.42 12.97 2.91
C THR A 43 1.19 13.75 2.46
N LEU A 44 0.75 13.55 1.23
CA LEU A 44 -0.44 14.21 0.68
C LEU A 44 -1.72 13.77 1.38
N ARG A 45 -1.85 12.48 1.65
CA ARG A 45 -2.99 11.95 2.41
C ARG A 45 -3.13 12.64 3.75
N ASP A 46 -2.05 12.74 4.49
CA ASP A 46 -2.05 13.32 5.84
C ASP A 46 -2.25 14.84 5.80
N ALA A 47 -1.58 15.53 4.87
CA ALA A 47 -1.69 16.99 4.72
C ALA A 47 -3.06 17.46 4.24
N LEU A 48 -3.69 16.69 3.33
CA LEU A 48 -4.97 17.04 2.71
C LEU A 48 -6.16 16.32 3.32
N ASN A 49 -5.91 15.47 4.32
CA ASN A 49 -6.93 14.64 4.98
C ASN A 49 -7.72 13.78 3.97
N LEU A 50 -7.00 13.15 3.06
CA LEU A 50 -7.58 12.31 2.02
C LEU A 50 -7.92 10.93 2.54
N THR A 51 -9.01 10.35 2.03
CA THR A 51 -9.24 8.92 2.06
C THR A 51 -8.66 8.33 0.78
N VAL A 52 -7.74 7.39 0.91
CA VAL A 52 -7.10 6.73 -0.24
C VAL A 52 -7.60 5.29 -0.35
N PHE A 53 -8.12 4.97 -1.52
CA PHE A 53 -8.49 3.61 -1.90
C PHE A 53 -7.54 3.15 -2.99
N LEU A 54 -6.71 2.15 -2.71
CA LEU A 54 -5.74 1.69 -3.69
C LEU A 54 -5.82 0.18 -3.93
N VAL A 55 -5.51 -0.20 -5.15
CA VAL A 55 -5.38 -1.59 -5.56
C VAL A 55 -3.91 -1.85 -5.83
N THR A 56 -3.33 -2.83 -5.15
CA THR A 56 -1.92 -3.20 -5.33
C THR A 56 -1.66 -4.64 -4.90
N HIS A 57 -0.60 -5.21 -5.43
CA HIS A 57 0.00 -6.45 -4.93
C HIS A 57 1.41 -6.22 -4.35
N ASP A 58 1.81 -4.96 -4.23
CA ASP A 58 3.11 -4.58 -3.69
C ASP A 58 3.04 -4.54 -2.16
N LEU A 59 3.74 -5.47 -1.51
CA LEU A 59 3.77 -5.57 -0.05
C LEU A 59 4.36 -4.33 0.62
N ASP A 60 5.37 -3.71 0.04
CA ASP A 60 5.97 -2.50 0.60
C ASP A 60 4.96 -1.35 0.63
N THR A 61 4.17 -1.20 -0.43
CA THR A 61 3.08 -0.21 -0.49
C THR A 61 2.02 -0.50 0.57
N LEU A 62 1.63 -1.76 0.76
CA LEU A 62 0.66 -2.13 1.79
C LEU A 62 1.13 -1.73 3.17
N TYR A 63 2.37 -2.06 3.54
CA TYR A 63 2.91 -1.72 4.86
C TYR A 63 3.18 -0.23 5.05
N THR A 64 3.47 0.50 3.97
CA THR A 64 3.74 1.94 4.05
C THR A 64 2.47 2.78 4.14
N LEU A 65 1.44 2.42 3.37
CA LEU A 65 0.27 3.27 3.17
C LEU A 65 -1.02 2.77 3.82
N CYS A 66 -1.20 1.46 3.94
CA CYS A 66 -2.54 0.93 4.23
C CYS A 66 -2.80 0.79 5.71
N ASP A 67 -3.98 1.28 6.14
CA ASP A 67 -4.52 1.05 7.48
C ASP A 67 -5.37 -0.23 7.52
N ARG A 68 -6.14 -0.44 6.45
CA ARG A 68 -7.01 -1.61 6.29
C ARG A 68 -6.78 -2.23 4.93
N VAL A 69 -6.91 -3.54 4.86
CA VAL A 69 -6.68 -4.32 3.64
C VAL A 69 -7.85 -5.25 3.40
N ALA A 70 -8.32 -5.28 2.15
CA ALA A 70 -9.25 -6.28 1.66
C ALA A 70 -8.50 -7.26 0.75
N VAL A 71 -8.60 -8.53 1.02
CA VAL A 71 -8.01 -9.57 0.17
C VAL A 71 -9.08 -10.15 -0.74
N LEU A 72 -8.83 -10.08 -2.05
CA LEU A 72 -9.70 -10.67 -3.06
C LEU A 72 -9.15 -12.03 -3.46
N SER A 73 -9.98 -13.05 -3.37
CA SER A 73 -9.65 -14.41 -3.76
C SER A 73 -10.88 -15.13 -4.28
N GLN A 74 -10.71 -15.91 -5.33
CA GLN A 74 -11.80 -16.71 -5.92
C GLN A 74 -13.07 -15.88 -6.21
N LYS A 75 -12.88 -14.70 -6.80
CA LYS A 75 -13.95 -13.77 -7.21
C LYS A 75 -14.79 -13.21 -6.06
N LYS A 76 -14.26 -13.21 -4.86
CA LYS A 76 -14.94 -12.63 -3.69
C LYS A 76 -13.95 -11.98 -2.73
N VAL A 77 -14.47 -11.18 -1.83
CA VAL A 77 -13.69 -10.62 -0.72
C VAL A 77 -13.52 -11.72 0.33
N LEU A 78 -12.29 -12.15 0.55
CA LEU A 78 -11.96 -13.20 1.51
C LEU A 78 -11.96 -12.66 2.95
N VAL A 79 -11.35 -11.51 3.15
CA VAL A 79 -11.21 -10.86 4.46
C VAL A 79 -11.02 -9.36 4.29
N VAL A 80 -11.55 -8.57 5.21
CA VAL A 80 -11.31 -7.13 5.32
C VAL A 80 -11.01 -6.80 6.76
N ASP A 81 -9.82 -6.31 7.06
CA ASP A 81 -9.44 -5.91 8.42
C ASP A 81 -8.18 -5.05 8.39
N THR A 82 -7.67 -4.73 9.58
CA THR A 82 -6.34 -4.15 9.72
C THR A 82 -5.29 -5.06 9.11
N LEU A 83 -4.18 -4.48 8.69
CA LEU A 83 -3.10 -5.24 8.06
C LEU A 83 -2.62 -6.42 8.93
N ASP A 84 -2.44 -6.19 10.23
CA ASP A 84 -1.99 -7.22 11.17
C ASP A 84 -2.98 -8.39 11.26
N LYS A 85 -4.27 -8.11 11.33
CA LYS A 85 -5.31 -9.14 11.40
C LYS A 85 -5.44 -9.90 10.08
N VAL A 86 -5.32 -9.22 8.94
CA VAL A 86 -5.31 -9.86 7.64
C VAL A 86 -4.12 -10.80 7.50
N ALA A 87 -2.93 -10.35 7.88
CA ALA A 87 -1.70 -11.16 7.83
C ALA A 87 -1.76 -12.38 8.76
N ALA A 88 -2.55 -12.32 9.83
CA ALA A 88 -2.73 -13.42 10.78
C ALA A 88 -3.88 -14.37 10.41
N THR A 89 -4.60 -14.11 9.33
CA THR A 89 -5.74 -14.93 8.90
C THR A 89 -5.28 -16.34 8.51
N ASP A 90 -6.00 -17.35 8.99
CA ASP A 90 -5.71 -18.76 8.70
C ASP A 90 -6.21 -19.14 7.30
N ASP A 91 -5.41 -18.80 6.31
CA ASP A 91 -5.63 -19.09 4.91
C ASP A 91 -4.28 -19.34 4.23
N GLY A 92 -4.19 -20.39 3.43
CA GLY A 92 -2.92 -20.83 2.83
C GLY A 92 -2.28 -19.79 1.93
N TRP A 93 -3.07 -19.09 1.12
CA TRP A 93 -2.57 -18.05 0.24
C TRP A 93 -2.09 -16.82 1.03
N ILE A 94 -2.87 -16.39 2.03
CA ILE A 94 -2.52 -15.25 2.90
C ILE A 94 -1.22 -15.55 3.64
N GLN A 95 -1.07 -16.73 4.21
CA GLN A 95 0.13 -17.11 4.92
C GLN A 95 1.37 -17.13 4.00
N ALA A 96 1.22 -17.66 2.79
CA ALA A 96 2.31 -17.68 1.81
C ALA A 96 2.68 -16.26 1.33
N TYR A 97 1.70 -15.40 1.15
CA TYR A 97 1.89 -14.03 0.68
C TYR A 97 2.54 -13.13 1.74
N PHE A 98 1.98 -13.09 2.95
CA PHE A 98 2.44 -12.20 4.01
C PHE A 98 3.65 -12.73 4.78
N HIS A 99 3.77 -14.04 4.93
CA HIS A 99 4.83 -14.67 5.73
C HIS A 99 5.91 -15.35 4.88
N GLY A 100 5.84 -15.23 3.56
CA GLY A 100 6.93 -15.62 2.66
C GLY A 100 8.12 -14.67 2.78
N PRO A 101 9.22 -14.90 2.04
CA PRO A 101 10.42 -14.08 2.15
C PRO A 101 10.19 -12.58 1.88
N ARG A 102 9.37 -12.25 0.89
CA ARG A 102 9.04 -10.86 0.55
C ARG A 102 8.16 -10.21 1.60
N GLY A 103 7.19 -10.93 2.15
CA GLY A 103 6.32 -10.44 3.21
C GLY A 103 7.09 -10.15 4.50
N ARG A 104 8.01 -11.02 4.88
CA ARG A 104 8.87 -10.80 6.04
C ARG A 104 9.79 -9.60 5.84
N ALA A 105 10.38 -9.43 4.67
CA ALA A 105 11.23 -8.30 4.36
C ALA A 105 10.45 -6.97 4.42
N ALA A 106 9.25 -6.93 3.85
CA ALA A 106 8.38 -5.76 3.87
C ALA A 106 7.96 -5.39 5.31
N TYR A 107 7.59 -6.36 6.11
CA TYR A 107 7.25 -6.16 7.52
C TYR A 107 8.43 -5.59 8.31
N GLN A 108 9.62 -6.16 8.14
CA GLN A 108 10.83 -5.69 8.81
C GLN A 108 11.20 -4.26 8.41
N ALA A 109 11.11 -3.94 7.13
CA ALA A 109 11.37 -2.58 6.65
C ALA A 109 10.39 -1.56 7.24
N ALA A 110 9.11 -1.91 7.32
CA ALA A 110 8.09 -1.06 7.92
C ALA A 110 8.30 -0.85 9.42
N ALA A 111 8.68 -1.91 10.14
CA ALA A 111 8.98 -1.84 11.58
C ALA A 111 10.19 -0.93 11.85
N ILE A 112 11.23 -1.03 11.05
CA ILE A 112 12.41 -0.16 11.16
C ILE A 112 12.03 1.30 10.92
N ASN A 113 11.24 1.58 9.88
CA ASN A 113 10.83 2.93 9.52
C ASN A 113 9.91 3.57 10.56
N SER A 114 9.14 2.77 11.30
CA SER A 114 8.30 3.26 12.40
C SER A 114 9.05 3.36 13.73
N GLY A 115 10.32 2.98 13.77
CA GLY A 115 11.13 2.98 14.99
C GLY A 115 10.85 1.80 15.92
N GLU A 116 10.10 0.80 15.48
CA GLU A 116 9.86 -0.42 16.25
C GLU A 116 11.09 -1.34 16.22
N ARG A 117 11.36 -2.00 17.33
CA ARG A 117 12.37 -3.05 17.41
C ARG A 117 11.75 -4.41 17.15
N LEU A 118 12.40 -5.17 16.32
CA LEU A 118 12.02 -6.54 16.00
C LEU A 118 12.58 -7.52 17.04
#